data_74ba354915a32c59412354ec2c099ea8
#
_entry.id   74ba354915a32c59412354ec2c099ea8
#
_cell.length_a   1.000
_cell.length_b   1.000
_cell.length_c   1.000
_cell.angle_alpha   90.00
_cell.angle_beta   90.00
_cell.angle_gamma   90.00
#
_symmetry.space_group_name_H-M   'P 1'
#
loop_
_entity.id
_entity.type
_entity.pdbx_description
1 polymer ?
#
loop_
_entity_poly.entity_id
_entity_poly.type
_entity_poly.pdbx_seq_one_letter_code
_entity_poly.pdbx_strand_id
1 'polypeptide(L)'
;MNIRTAKILFFLVVLLFASLSAVDGFAERTLAIKMGDNRCDTLSVSGKPAHGGYNVEEVWLRNNNIVAYAIDKDKGLICFEPLNVGSTKVKVRGQRYELDRYGKQKSSEPFYRPFRVRVSPQNGGSTGGKMY
;
A
#
# COMPACT_ATOMS: atom_id res chain seq x y z
N MET A 1 13.72 29.71 -37.75
CA MET A 1 13.05 28.90 -37.16
C MET A 1 11.98 29.40 -36.47
N ASN A 2 11.09 28.75 -36.24
CA ASN A 2 10.05 29.28 -35.78
C ASN A 2 9.69 28.95 -34.43
N ILE A 3 9.09 29.94 -33.80
CA ILE A 3 8.63 29.81 -32.43
C ILE A 3 7.66 28.69 -32.27
N ARG A 4 6.92 28.35 -33.28
CA ARG A 4 5.96 27.27 -33.24
C ARG A 4 6.63 25.94 -32.96
N THR A 5 7.73 25.65 -33.61
CA THR A 5 8.45 24.39 -33.42
C THR A 5 8.95 24.29 -31.99
N ALA A 6 9.48 25.36 -31.45
CA ALA A 6 9.96 25.40 -30.10
C ALA A 6 8.84 25.11 -29.09
N LYS A 7 7.69 25.70 -29.32
CA LYS A 7 6.55 25.49 -28.45
C LYS A 7 6.07 24.05 -28.48
N ILE A 8 6.04 23.45 -29.63
CA ILE A 8 5.63 22.08 -29.78
C ILE A 8 6.57 21.14 -29.03
N LEU A 9 7.86 21.37 -29.18
CA LEU A 9 8.84 20.56 -28.46
C LEU A 9 8.68 20.66 -26.97
N PHE A 10 8.51 21.87 -26.47
CA PHE A 10 8.33 22.07 -25.04
C PHE A 10 7.10 21.35 -24.53
N PHE A 11 6.02 21.42 -25.27
CA PHE A 11 4.80 20.78 -24.90
C PHE A 11 4.93 19.26 -24.82
N LEU A 12 5.64 18.66 -25.77
CA LEU A 12 5.90 17.24 -25.76
C LEU A 12 6.72 16.79 -24.56
N VAL A 13 7.69 17.58 -24.17
CA VAL A 13 8.51 17.27 -23.01
C VAL A 13 7.66 17.27 -21.75
N VAL A 14 6.78 18.23 -21.61
CA VAL A 14 5.91 18.30 -20.45
C VAL A 14 5.00 17.08 -20.38
N LEU A 15 4.48 16.66 -21.51
CA LEU A 15 3.63 15.48 -21.55
C LEU A 15 4.38 14.21 -21.14
N LEU A 16 5.62 14.09 -21.56
CA LEU A 16 6.45 12.95 -21.19
C LEU A 16 6.67 12.90 -19.70
N PHE A 17 6.97 14.02 -19.09
CA PHE A 17 7.15 14.08 -17.66
C PHE A 17 5.89 13.66 -16.92
N ALA A 18 4.76 14.15 -17.35
CA ALA A 18 3.49 13.79 -16.75
C ALA A 18 3.24 12.29 -16.84
N SER A 19 3.55 11.70 -17.98
CA SER A 19 3.38 10.27 -18.16
C SER A 19 4.29 9.47 -17.25
N LEU A 20 5.53 9.86 -17.13
CA LEU A 20 6.46 9.18 -16.24
C LEU A 20 6.03 9.26 -14.80
N SER A 21 5.55 10.42 -14.38
CA SER A 21 5.05 10.57 -13.02
C SER A 21 3.88 9.64 -12.75
N ALA A 22 3.01 9.48 -13.72
CA ALA A 22 1.88 8.59 -13.57
C ALA A 22 2.33 7.15 -13.51
N VAL A 23 3.35 6.78 -14.28
CA VAL A 23 3.87 5.42 -14.28
C VAL A 23 4.54 5.09 -12.96
N ASP A 24 5.27 6.06 -12.41
CA ASP A 24 5.91 5.89 -11.11
C ASP A 24 4.92 5.91 -9.98
N GLY A 25 3.67 6.09 -10.27
CA GLY A 25 2.65 6.16 -9.28
C GLY A 25 2.62 4.91 -8.44
N PHE A 26 2.00 5.01 -7.31
CA PHE A 26 1.94 3.96 -6.32
C PHE A 26 1.02 2.86 -6.81
N ALA A 27 1.61 1.80 -7.33
CA ALA A 27 0.85 0.69 -7.85
C ALA A 27 0.01 0.09 -6.72
N GLU A 28 -1.27 -0.04 -6.96
CA GLU A 28 -2.18 -0.63 -6.01
C GLU A 28 -1.98 -2.14 -5.98
N ARG A 29 -1.68 -2.67 -4.81
CA ARG A 29 -1.49 -4.09 -4.64
C ARG A 29 -2.79 -4.73 -4.19
N THR A 30 -3.12 -5.88 -4.77
CA THR A 30 -4.29 -6.64 -4.36
C THR A 30 -3.88 -7.79 -3.46
N LEU A 31 -4.42 -7.82 -2.25
CA LEU A 31 -4.27 -8.91 -1.33
C LEU A 31 -5.53 -9.75 -1.36
N ALA A 32 -5.38 -11.02 -1.66
CA ALA A 32 -6.50 -11.95 -1.63
C ALA A 32 -6.46 -12.70 -0.31
N ILE A 33 -7.56 -12.65 0.44
CA ILE A 33 -7.66 -13.27 1.76
C ILE A 33 -8.92 -14.11 1.76
N LYS A 34 -8.85 -15.28 2.39
CA LYS A 34 -10.03 -16.11 2.60
C LYS A 34 -10.60 -15.84 3.98
N MET A 35 -11.91 -15.94 4.09
CA MET A 35 -12.54 -15.87 5.42
C MET A 35 -11.87 -16.88 6.35
N GLY A 36 -11.57 -16.45 7.55
CA GLY A 36 -10.91 -17.28 8.53
C GLY A 36 -9.40 -17.20 8.54
N ASP A 37 -8.80 -16.64 7.51
CA ASP A 37 -7.35 -16.48 7.43
C ASP A 37 -6.96 -15.03 7.63
N ASN A 38 -5.85 -14.81 8.32
CA ASN A 38 -5.26 -13.49 8.43
C ASN A 38 -4.12 -13.36 7.45
N ARG A 39 -3.87 -12.16 6.97
CA ARG A 39 -2.78 -11.93 6.04
C ARG A 39 -2.12 -10.60 6.31
N CYS A 40 -0.80 -10.60 6.22
CA CYS A 40 0.01 -9.41 6.48
C CYS A 40 0.79 -9.02 5.24
N ASP A 41 1.06 -7.74 5.11
CA ASP A 41 1.94 -7.23 4.07
C ASP A 41 2.79 -6.11 4.66
N THR A 42 3.82 -5.72 3.94
CA THR A 42 4.75 -4.70 4.40
C THR A 42 4.13 -3.32 4.31
N LEU A 43 4.48 -2.47 5.27
CA LEU A 43 4.03 -1.07 5.26
C LEU A 43 4.70 -0.28 4.16
N SER A 44 5.91 -0.65 3.77
CA SER A 44 6.66 0.09 2.77
C SER A 44 7.45 -0.87 1.91
N VAL A 45 7.55 -0.54 0.62
CA VAL A 45 8.36 -1.35 -0.29
C VAL A 45 9.83 -1.29 0.05
N SER A 46 10.27 -0.25 0.73
CA SER A 46 11.67 -0.12 1.15
C SER A 46 11.99 -1.01 2.34
N GLY A 47 10.98 -1.58 2.96
CA GLY A 47 11.19 -2.41 4.12
C GLY A 47 11.47 -1.61 5.38
N LYS A 48 11.64 -2.31 6.48
CA LYS A 48 11.91 -1.70 7.76
C LYS A 48 13.40 -1.36 7.86
N PRO A 49 13.77 -0.18 8.34
CA PRO A 49 15.19 0.13 8.58
C PRO A 49 15.75 -0.73 9.70
N ALA A 50 17.05 -1.02 9.61
CA ALA A 50 17.72 -1.88 10.58
C ALA A 50 17.59 -1.33 12.00
N HIS A 51 17.73 -0.02 12.14
CA HIS A 51 17.59 0.67 13.43
C HIS A 51 16.56 1.77 13.25
N GLY A 52 15.31 1.44 13.47
CA GLY A 52 14.25 2.40 13.29
C GLY A 52 12.90 1.72 13.21
N GLY A 53 11.97 2.38 12.55
CA GLY A 53 10.63 1.83 12.45
C GLY A 53 9.72 2.71 11.62
N TYR A 54 8.44 2.57 11.89
CA TYR A 54 7.41 3.29 11.18
C TYR A 54 6.56 4.08 12.14
N ASN A 55 6.16 5.26 11.69
CA ASN A 55 5.16 6.07 12.38
C ASN A 55 3.99 6.20 11.43
N VAL A 56 2.91 5.49 11.71
CA VAL A 56 1.74 5.50 10.84
C VAL A 56 0.88 6.68 11.22
N GLU A 57 0.63 7.55 10.26
CA GLU A 57 -0.14 8.77 10.48
C GLU A 57 -1.61 8.58 10.13
N GLU A 58 -1.88 7.74 9.13
CA GLU A 58 -3.24 7.57 8.68
C GLU A 58 -3.44 6.20 8.06
N VAL A 59 -4.53 5.54 8.43
CA VAL A 59 -5.02 4.35 7.76
C VAL A 59 -6.46 4.64 7.34
N TRP A 60 -6.72 4.54 6.06
CA TRP A 60 -8.04 4.81 5.51
C TRP A 60 -8.58 3.54 4.86
N LEU A 61 -9.79 3.17 5.21
CA LEU A 61 -10.50 2.05 4.60
C LEU A 61 -11.75 2.59 3.94
N ARG A 62 -11.93 2.25 2.68
CA ARG A 62 -13.13 2.66 1.97
C ARG A 62 -14.37 2.03 2.58
N ASN A 63 -14.25 0.76 2.99
CA ASN A 63 -15.34 0.05 3.62
C ASN A 63 -14.78 -0.71 4.81
N ASN A 64 -15.10 -0.26 6.00
CA ASN A 64 -14.54 -0.83 7.21
C ASN A 64 -15.25 -2.08 7.69
N ASN A 65 -16.24 -2.58 6.92
CA ASN A 65 -16.95 -3.81 7.26
C ASN A 65 -16.31 -5.05 6.64
N ILE A 66 -15.33 -4.88 5.77
CA ILE A 66 -14.74 -6.00 5.03
C ILE A 66 -13.57 -6.60 5.78
N VAL A 67 -12.69 -5.75 6.31
CA VAL A 67 -11.53 -6.22 7.07
C VAL A 67 -11.28 -5.32 8.28
N ALA A 68 -10.68 -5.92 9.30
CA ALA A 68 -10.04 -5.19 10.38
C ALA A 68 -8.54 -5.21 10.12
N TYR A 69 -7.80 -4.28 10.70
CA TYR A 69 -6.36 -4.24 10.50
C TYR A 69 -5.63 -4.06 11.82
N ALA A 70 -4.37 -4.48 11.83
CA ALA A 70 -3.46 -4.21 12.94
C ALA A 70 -2.09 -3.90 12.35
N ILE A 71 -1.39 -2.98 13.00
CA ILE A 71 -0.06 -2.54 12.57
C ILE A 71 0.96 -3.10 13.53
N ASP A 72 1.98 -3.73 12.98
CA ASP A 72 3.16 -4.15 13.75
C ASP A 72 4.31 -3.23 13.34
N LYS A 73 4.54 -2.21 14.15
CA LYS A 73 5.56 -1.21 13.84
C LYS A 73 6.96 -1.80 13.90
N ASP A 74 7.18 -2.77 14.77
CA ASP A 74 8.50 -3.37 14.94
C ASP A 74 8.88 -4.18 13.72
N LYS A 75 7.94 -4.84 13.11
CA LYS A 75 8.19 -5.63 11.91
C LYS A 75 7.89 -4.89 10.62
N GLY A 76 7.24 -3.73 10.72
CA GLY A 76 6.88 -2.97 9.55
C GLY A 76 5.77 -3.63 8.73
N LEU A 77 4.80 -4.21 9.40
CA LEU A 77 3.72 -4.96 8.76
C LEU A 77 2.37 -4.37 9.07
N ILE A 78 1.47 -4.53 8.12
CA ILE A 78 0.04 -4.34 8.35
C ILE A 78 -0.63 -5.69 8.12
N CYS A 79 -1.44 -6.11 9.08
CA CYS A 79 -2.11 -7.40 9.03
C CYS A 79 -3.60 -7.18 8.94
N PHE A 80 -4.25 -7.96 8.10
CA PHE A 80 -5.69 -7.84 7.87
C PHE A 80 -6.40 -9.09 8.34
N GLU A 81 -7.51 -8.87 9.04
CA GLU A 81 -8.41 -9.92 9.47
C GLU A 81 -9.70 -9.78 8.69
N PRO A 82 -10.14 -10.81 7.97
CA PRO A 82 -11.36 -10.70 7.18
C PRO A 82 -12.59 -10.71 8.09
N LEU A 83 -13.51 -9.81 7.81
CA LEU A 83 -14.78 -9.70 8.54
C LEU A 83 -15.94 -10.16 7.69
N ASN A 84 -15.94 -9.80 6.41
CA ASN A 84 -17.00 -10.16 5.49
C ASN A 84 -16.43 -10.37 4.10
N VAL A 85 -17.11 -11.17 3.32
CA VAL A 85 -16.77 -11.36 1.91
C VAL A 85 -17.01 -10.05 1.16
N GLY A 86 -16.07 -9.69 0.30
CA GLY A 86 -16.14 -8.46 -0.46
C GLY A 86 -14.77 -7.88 -0.68
N SER A 87 -14.71 -6.64 -1.11
CA SER A 87 -13.44 -5.96 -1.31
C SER A 87 -13.50 -4.54 -0.80
N THR A 88 -12.34 -4.02 -0.44
CA THR A 88 -12.22 -2.65 0.00
C THR A 88 -10.85 -2.12 -0.41
N LYS A 89 -10.77 -0.80 -0.50
CA LYS A 89 -9.47 -0.13 -0.68
C LYS A 89 -8.96 0.30 0.68
N VAL A 90 -7.65 0.16 0.84
CA VAL A 90 -6.96 0.56 2.07
C VAL A 90 -5.80 1.44 1.66
N LYS A 91 -5.62 2.54 2.36
CA LYS A 91 -4.48 3.43 2.15
C LYS A 91 -3.80 3.65 3.49
N VAL A 92 -2.49 3.47 3.50
CA VAL A 92 -1.70 3.67 4.71
C VAL A 92 -0.62 4.68 4.38
N ARG A 93 -0.46 5.69 5.22
CA ARG A 93 0.63 6.63 5.04
C ARG A 93 1.23 7.01 6.37
N GLY A 94 2.46 7.44 6.32
CA GLY A 94 3.18 7.85 7.51
C GLY A 94 4.63 8.11 7.18
N GLN A 95 5.48 7.90 8.17
CA GLN A 95 6.91 8.14 8.06
C GLN A 95 7.66 6.87 8.41
N ARG A 96 8.70 6.61 7.64
CA ARG A 96 9.66 5.57 7.92
C ARG A 96 10.91 6.28 8.43
N TYR A 97 11.39 5.92 9.62
CA TYR A 97 12.49 6.66 10.25
C TYR A 97 13.63 5.73 10.62
N GLU A 98 14.83 6.32 10.68
CA GLU A 98 16.00 5.64 11.15
C GLU A 98 16.54 6.32 12.40
N LEU A 99 17.12 5.52 13.27
CA LEU A 99 17.75 6.00 14.49
C LEU A 99 19.26 5.87 14.37
N ASP A 100 19.99 6.80 15.01
CA ASP A 100 21.44 6.69 15.09
C ASP A 100 21.81 5.76 16.26
N ARG A 101 23.10 5.61 16.49
CA ARG A 101 23.58 4.71 17.52
C ARG A 101 23.19 5.16 18.94
N TYR A 102 22.78 6.40 19.09
CA TYR A 102 22.34 6.93 20.37
C TYR A 102 20.83 6.90 20.53
N GLY A 103 20.12 6.32 19.58
CA GLY A 103 18.66 6.23 19.63
C GLY A 103 17.94 7.48 19.20
N LYS A 104 18.64 8.43 18.60
CA LYS A 104 18.01 9.64 18.09
C LYS A 104 17.64 9.46 16.63
N GLN A 105 16.54 10.07 16.23
CA GLN A 105 16.09 10.01 14.85
C GLN A 105 17.09 10.76 13.96
N LYS A 106 17.68 10.05 13.01
CA LYS A 106 18.66 10.66 12.11
C LYS A 106 18.05 10.96 10.74
N SER A 107 17.03 10.25 10.36
CA SER A 107 16.34 10.53 9.09
C SER A 107 14.91 10.05 9.16
N SER A 108 14.07 10.62 8.31
CA SER A 108 12.68 10.25 8.19
C SER A 108 12.26 10.48 6.75
N GLU A 109 11.52 9.53 6.19
CA GLU A 109 10.98 9.72 4.85
C GLU A 109 9.53 9.24 4.82
N PRO A 110 8.70 9.92 4.03
CA PRO A 110 7.30 9.54 3.95
C PRO A 110 7.14 8.23 3.21
N PHE A 111 6.11 7.50 3.56
CA PHE A 111 5.70 6.34 2.79
C PHE A 111 4.20 6.38 2.56
N TYR A 112 3.78 5.73 1.49
CA TYR A 112 2.37 5.61 1.14
C TYR A 112 2.16 4.25 0.50
N ARG A 113 1.20 3.48 1.05
CA ARG A 113 0.90 2.14 0.53
C ARG A 113 -0.59 2.00 0.29
N PRO A 114 -0.99 1.98 -0.97
CA PRO A 114 -2.37 1.65 -1.31
C PRO A 114 -2.51 0.14 -1.53
N PHE A 115 -3.60 -0.40 -1.02
CA PHE A 115 -3.93 -1.81 -1.20
C PHE A 115 -5.37 -1.92 -1.64
N ARG A 116 -5.64 -2.98 -2.39
CA ARG A 116 -7.01 -3.49 -2.55
C ARG A 116 -7.06 -4.82 -1.82
N VAL A 117 -7.97 -4.97 -0.88
CA VAL A 117 -8.10 -6.22 -0.13
C VAL A 117 -9.39 -6.89 -0.59
N ARG A 118 -9.27 -8.13 -1.02
CA ARG A 118 -10.43 -8.91 -1.46
C ARG A 118 -10.57 -10.12 -0.56
N VAL A 119 -11.74 -10.24 0.05
CA VAL A 119 -12.04 -11.36 0.94
C VAL A 119 -12.98 -12.30 0.21
N SER A 120 -12.58 -13.55 0.10
CA SER A 120 -13.38 -14.58 -0.54
C SER A 120 -13.91 -15.55 0.52
N PRO A 121 -14.94 -16.36 0.17
CA PRO A 121 -15.47 -17.33 1.11
C PRO A 121 -14.41 -18.33 1.55
N GLN A 122 -14.59 -18.87 2.74
CA GLN A 122 -13.58 -19.73 3.36
C GLN A 122 -13.25 -20.94 2.53
N ASN A 123 -14.07 -21.59 1.96
CA ASN A 123 -13.76 -22.75 1.19
C ASN A 123 -13.93 -22.55 -0.26
N GLY A 124 -13.65 -21.35 -0.63
CA GLY A 124 -13.71 -21.01 -1.99
C GLY A 124 -14.20 -22.05 -2.86
N GLY A 125 -14.21 -22.82 -2.51
CA GLY A 125 -14.57 -23.72 -3.16
C GLY A 125 -15.38 -24.74 -2.93
N SER A 126 -15.26 -24.76 -2.62
CA SER A 126 -15.59 -25.49 -2.68
C SER A 126 -16.19 -25.97 -2.78
N THR A 127 -16.14 -26.08 -2.76
CA THR A 127 -16.53 -26.58 -2.83
C THR A 127 -17.17 -26.95 -2.71
N GLY A 128 -17.31 -26.97 -2.67
CA GLY A 128 -17.74 -27.38 -2.56
C GLY A 128 -18.51 -27.82 -2.36
N GLY A 129 -18.68 -27.87 -2.37
CA GLY A 129 -19.18 -28.29 -2.29
C GLY A 129 -19.99 -28.75 -2.23
N LYS A 130 -19.94 -29.01 -2.37
CA LYS A 130 -20.37 -29.54 -2.40
C LYS A 130 -21.14 -29.97 -2.02
N MET A 131 -21.27 -30.09 -1.89
CA MET A 131 -21.61 -30.59 -1.55
C MET A 131 -22.32 -31.08 -1.23
N TYR A 132 -22.55 -31.14 -1.09
CA TYR A 132 -22.97 -31.72 -0.92
C TYR A 132 -23.58 -32.18 -0.94
#